data_f4dd615dc1e2dd81f13350e752a4c452
#
_entry.id   f4dd615dc1e2dd81f13350e752a4c452
#
_cell.length_a   1.000
_cell.length_b   1.000
_cell.length_c   1.000
_cell.angle_alpha   90.00
_cell.angle_beta   90.00
_cell.angle_gamma   90.00
#
_symmetry.space_group_name_H-M   'P 1'
#
loop_
_entity.id
_entity.type
_entity.pdbx_description
1 polymer ?
#
loop_
_entity_poly.entity_id
_entity_poly.type
_entity_poly.pdbx_seq_one_letter_code
_entity_poly.pdbx_strand_id
1 'polypeptide(L)'
;KDFLLSLKDRGLKVSKETLFVIDGAKGLRKGIEEVYGDKAFVQRCQWHKRENVISYLPEKLHKQIRRKIEEAYASQSYITAKRRLLNLAKELQWVNQSASNSLLEGLEETLTLHRLGLQLQLGRSLRTTNIVENVNSMIEKYLHRICYWKNSVQRQRWLASALLDIEPRFKRIVGYQDLGALRRKMKQLYELNSEETKVLRNVA
;
A
#
# COMPACT_ATOMS: atom_id res chain seq x y z
N LYS A 1 16.32 -2.77 2.33
CA LYS A 1 16.93 -2.04 3.43
C LYS A 1 17.86 -0.94 2.95
N ASP A 2 18.95 -1.26 2.26
CA ASP A 2 20.00 -0.31 1.84
C ASP A 2 19.47 0.84 0.98
N PHE A 3 18.53 0.57 0.08
CA PHE A 3 17.83 1.59 -0.68
C PHE A 3 17.12 2.62 0.22
N LEU A 4 16.38 2.16 1.25
CA LEU A 4 15.68 3.06 2.18
C LEU A 4 16.65 3.84 3.07
N LEU A 5 17.75 3.23 3.47
CA LEU A 5 18.83 3.92 4.18
C LEU A 5 19.46 5.01 3.31
N SER A 6 19.78 4.70 2.05
CA SER A 6 20.29 5.68 1.09
C SER A 6 19.33 6.88 0.90
N LEU A 7 18.02 6.65 0.87
CA LEU A 7 17.03 7.73 0.80
C LEU A 7 17.04 8.59 2.08
N LYS A 8 17.18 7.97 3.24
CA LYS A 8 17.29 8.66 4.53
C LYS A 8 18.54 9.52 4.59
N ASP A 9 19.69 8.99 4.17
CA ASP A 9 20.98 9.70 4.11
C ASP A 9 20.92 10.91 3.15
N ARG A 10 20.11 10.79 2.08
CA ARG A 10 19.82 11.88 1.13
C ARG A 10 18.77 12.88 1.63
N GLY A 11 18.30 12.74 2.86
CA GLY A 11 17.43 13.71 3.51
C GLY A 11 15.94 13.35 3.53
N LEU A 12 15.54 12.13 3.11
CA LEU A 12 14.16 11.68 3.27
C LEU A 12 13.83 11.53 4.76
N LYS A 13 12.97 12.41 5.26
CA LYS A 13 12.49 12.38 6.65
C LYS A 13 11.18 11.60 6.70
N VAL A 14 11.21 10.45 7.37
CA VAL A 14 10.01 9.67 7.68
C VAL A 14 9.62 9.93 9.13
N SER A 15 8.41 10.37 9.32
CA SER A 15 7.81 10.62 10.63
C SER A 15 6.69 9.63 10.92
N LYS A 16 6.15 9.66 12.14
CA LYS A 16 4.92 8.95 12.53
C LYS A 16 3.67 9.37 11.72
N GLU A 17 3.81 10.38 10.88
CA GLU A 17 2.77 10.90 9.98
C GLU A 17 3.00 10.46 8.52
N THR A 18 3.84 9.47 8.27
CA THR A 18 4.15 8.97 6.92
C THR A 18 3.41 7.68 6.65
N LEU A 19 2.66 7.65 5.55
CA LEU A 19 2.00 6.46 5.02
C LEU A 19 2.78 5.90 3.84
N PHE A 20 3.16 4.63 3.92
CA PHE A 20 3.74 3.88 2.80
C PHE A 20 2.64 3.10 2.08
N VAL A 21 2.46 3.35 0.80
CA VAL A 21 1.56 2.56 -0.05
C VAL A 21 2.39 1.58 -0.87
N ILE A 22 2.22 0.28 -0.63
CA ILE A 22 3.06 -0.77 -1.25
C ILE A 22 2.20 -1.88 -1.88
N ASP A 23 2.79 -2.60 -2.84
CA ASP A 23 2.14 -3.72 -3.55
C ASP A 23 2.08 -5.03 -2.74
N GLY A 24 2.79 -5.10 -1.63
CA GLY A 24 2.87 -6.28 -0.78
C GLY A 24 4.15 -7.09 -0.98
N ALA A 25 5.16 -6.52 -1.64
CA ALA A 25 6.50 -7.10 -1.68
C ALA A 25 7.08 -7.28 -0.27
N LYS A 26 7.25 -8.52 0.17
CA LYS A 26 7.70 -8.86 1.55
C LYS A 26 9.03 -8.21 1.89
N GLY A 27 9.97 -8.16 0.94
CA GLY A 27 11.28 -7.53 1.14
C GLY A 27 11.17 -6.02 1.38
N LEU A 28 10.27 -5.32 0.66
CA LEU A 28 10.02 -3.89 0.87
C LEU A 28 9.36 -3.65 2.23
N ARG A 29 8.35 -4.46 2.59
CA ARG A 29 7.69 -4.37 3.89
C ARG A 29 8.67 -4.54 5.05
N LYS A 30 9.50 -5.60 4.98
CA LYS A 30 10.56 -5.86 5.96
C LYS A 30 11.58 -4.72 6.03
N GLY A 31 11.99 -4.19 4.87
CA GLY A 31 12.90 -3.04 4.82
C GLY A 31 12.33 -1.79 5.48
N ILE A 32 11.03 -1.49 5.27
CA ILE A 32 10.33 -0.38 5.93
C ILE A 32 10.33 -0.58 7.45
N GLU A 33 9.99 -1.78 7.91
CA GLU A 33 9.97 -2.12 9.34
C GLU A 33 11.35 -2.00 9.99
N GLU A 34 12.40 -2.51 9.35
CA GLU A 34 13.77 -2.44 9.87
C GLU A 34 14.33 -1.02 9.94
N VAL A 35 13.95 -0.15 8.98
CA VAL A 35 14.51 1.21 8.90
C VAL A 35 13.68 2.23 9.70
N TYR A 36 12.37 2.08 9.73
CA TYR A 36 11.45 3.06 10.30
C TYR A 36 10.67 2.53 11.51
N GLY A 37 10.64 1.20 11.71
CA GLY A 37 9.97 0.56 12.85
C GLY A 37 8.49 0.96 12.95
N ASP A 38 8.04 1.18 14.18
CA ASP A 38 6.66 1.54 14.52
C ASP A 38 6.20 2.92 14.00
N LYS A 39 7.14 3.72 13.46
CA LYS A 39 6.83 5.03 12.88
C LYS A 39 6.19 4.94 11.51
N ALA A 40 6.24 3.78 10.86
CA ALA A 40 5.77 3.60 9.50
C ALA A 40 4.35 3.03 9.48
N PHE A 41 3.40 3.81 8.98
CA PHE A 41 2.10 3.27 8.58
C PHE A 41 2.20 2.67 7.18
N VAL A 42 1.68 1.46 7.00
CA VAL A 42 1.68 0.78 5.71
C VAL A 42 0.24 0.55 5.26
N GLN A 43 -0.09 0.99 4.05
CA GLN A 43 -1.27 0.59 3.30
C GLN A 43 -0.84 -0.36 2.20
N ARG A 44 -1.25 -1.60 2.26
CA ARG A 44 -1.01 -2.58 1.21
C ARG A 44 -2.03 -2.41 0.08
N CYS A 45 -1.57 -2.49 -1.15
CA CYS A 45 -2.39 -2.36 -2.34
C CYS A 45 -3.53 -3.39 -2.36
N GLN A 46 -4.78 -2.91 -2.32
CA GLN A 46 -5.97 -3.76 -2.31
C GLN A 46 -6.16 -4.49 -3.64
N TRP A 47 -5.76 -3.88 -4.76
CA TRP A 47 -5.85 -4.50 -6.08
C TRP A 47 -4.89 -5.69 -6.20
N HIS A 48 -3.61 -5.50 -5.87
CA HIS A 48 -2.62 -6.58 -5.90
C HIS A 48 -2.99 -7.71 -4.92
N LYS A 49 -3.49 -7.38 -3.74
CA LYS A 49 -3.99 -8.39 -2.78
C LYS A 49 -5.12 -9.20 -3.40
N ARG A 50 -6.10 -8.56 -4.02
CA ARG A 50 -7.20 -9.24 -4.70
C ARG A 50 -6.71 -10.19 -5.80
N GLU A 51 -5.85 -9.70 -6.71
CA GLU A 51 -5.33 -10.53 -7.80
C GLU A 51 -4.47 -11.70 -7.30
N ASN A 52 -3.68 -11.51 -6.23
CA ASN A 52 -2.94 -12.59 -5.60
C ASN A 52 -3.86 -13.68 -5.03
N VAL A 53 -4.99 -13.32 -4.43
CA VAL A 53 -5.97 -14.32 -3.96
C VAL A 53 -6.61 -15.06 -5.14
N ILE A 54 -6.98 -14.32 -6.17
CA ILE A 54 -7.62 -14.86 -7.38
C ILE A 54 -6.72 -15.83 -8.12
N SER A 55 -5.41 -15.60 -8.17
CA SER A 55 -4.44 -16.46 -8.89
C SER A 55 -4.38 -17.89 -8.36
N TYR A 56 -4.84 -18.16 -7.15
CA TYR A 56 -4.94 -19.50 -6.57
C TYR A 56 -6.25 -20.22 -6.89
N LEU A 57 -7.19 -19.56 -7.58
CA LEU A 57 -8.54 -20.08 -7.78
C LEU A 57 -8.80 -20.48 -9.23
N PRO A 58 -9.69 -21.44 -9.49
CA PRO A 58 -10.14 -21.74 -10.84
C PRO A 58 -10.94 -20.55 -11.43
N GLU A 59 -10.79 -20.35 -12.73
CA GLU A 59 -11.33 -19.19 -13.47
C GLU A 59 -12.84 -18.96 -13.24
N LYS A 60 -13.61 -20.03 -13.16
CA LYS A 60 -15.07 -19.99 -12.88
C LYS A 60 -15.42 -19.23 -11.59
N LEU A 61 -14.51 -19.14 -10.61
CA LEU A 61 -14.72 -18.46 -9.34
C LEU A 61 -14.21 -17.01 -9.34
N HIS A 62 -13.40 -16.61 -10.32
CA HIS A 62 -12.75 -15.29 -10.34
C HIS A 62 -13.73 -14.14 -10.20
N LYS A 63 -14.80 -14.13 -11.00
CA LYS A 63 -15.79 -13.05 -10.99
C LYS A 63 -16.50 -12.93 -9.64
N GLN A 64 -16.90 -14.05 -9.07
CA GLN A 64 -17.59 -14.08 -7.78
C GLN A 64 -16.69 -13.59 -6.64
N ILE A 65 -15.46 -14.12 -6.57
CA ILE A 65 -14.53 -13.78 -5.48
C ILE A 65 -14.02 -12.35 -5.59
N ARG A 66 -13.73 -11.86 -6.82
CA ARG A 66 -13.43 -10.44 -7.04
C ARG A 66 -14.51 -9.54 -6.46
N ARG A 67 -15.79 -9.81 -6.80
CA ARG A 67 -16.91 -9.02 -6.30
C ARG A 67 -16.98 -9.03 -4.77
N LYS A 68 -16.85 -10.19 -4.11
CA LYS A 68 -16.88 -10.29 -2.64
C LYS A 68 -15.76 -9.48 -1.99
N ILE A 69 -14.54 -9.51 -2.55
CA ILE A 69 -13.39 -8.74 -2.04
C ILE A 69 -13.64 -7.23 -2.25
N GLU A 70 -14.12 -6.83 -3.43
CA GLU A 70 -14.43 -5.42 -3.74
C GLU A 70 -15.53 -4.86 -2.84
N GLU A 71 -16.61 -5.62 -2.61
CA GLU A 71 -17.70 -5.25 -1.68
C GLU A 71 -17.20 -5.11 -0.24
N ALA A 72 -16.24 -5.96 0.18
CA ALA A 72 -15.61 -5.83 1.49
C ALA A 72 -14.80 -4.54 1.60
N TYR A 73 -13.94 -4.26 0.62
CA TYR A 73 -13.13 -3.04 0.57
C TYR A 73 -13.95 -1.75 0.32
N ALA A 74 -15.13 -1.85 -0.28
CA ALA A 74 -16.04 -0.72 -0.45
C ALA A 74 -16.75 -0.33 0.86
N SER A 75 -16.71 -1.17 1.90
CA SER A 75 -17.30 -0.87 3.19
C SER A 75 -16.63 0.36 3.82
N GLN A 76 -17.44 1.25 4.43
CA GLN A 76 -16.90 2.43 5.10
C GLN A 76 -16.27 2.07 6.46
N SER A 77 -16.86 1.11 7.16
CA SER A 77 -16.43 0.68 8.49
C SER A 77 -15.32 -0.36 8.42
N TYR A 78 -14.24 -0.12 9.16
CA TYR A 78 -13.15 -1.08 9.36
C TYR A 78 -13.66 -2.44 9.87
N ILE A 79 -14.53 -2.43 10.88
CA ILE A 79 -15.08 -3.65 11.48
C ILE A 79 -15.85 -4.46 10.43
N THR A 80 -16.67 -3.79 9.62
CA THR A 80 -17.46 -4.44 8.58
C THR A 80 -16.57 -4.99 7.46
N ALA A 81 -15.60 -4.22 6.98
CA ALA A 81 -14.63 -4.65 5.97
C ALA A 81 -13.86 -5.89 6.45
N LYS A 82 -13.29 -5.81 7.65
CA LYS A 82 -12.52 -6.91 8.26
C LYS A 82 -13.37 -8.17 8.42
N ARG A 83 -14.58 -8.06 8.98
CA ARG A 83 -15.50 -9.20 9.16
C ARG A 83 -15.82 -9.88 7.82
N ARG A 84 -16.12 -9.10 6.76
CA ARG A 84 -16.41 -9.64 5.41
C ARG A 84 -15.21 -10.41 4.85
N LEU A 85 -14.00 -9.85 4.97
CA LEU A 85 -12.77 -10.52 4.50
C LEU A 85 -12.45 -11.77 5.30
N LEU A 86 -12.63 -11.76 6.61
CA LEU A 86 -12.44 -12.95 7.45
C LEU A 86 -13.45 -14.06 7.14
N ASN A 87 -14.72 -13.70 6.90
CA ASN A 87 -15.72 -14.69 6.48
C ASN A 87 -15.38 -15.28 5.11
N LEU A 88 -14.95 -14.44 4.16
CA LEU A 88 -14.49 -14.91 2.86
C LEU A 88 -13.26 -15.83 2.97
N ALA A 89 -12.31 -15.52 3.86
CA ALA A 89 -11.16 -16.39 4.10
C ALA A 89 -11.59 -17.78 4.61
N LYS A 90 -12.59 -17.84 5.49
CA LYS A 90 -13.17 -19.13 5.94
C LYS A 90 -13.83 -19.89 4.78
N GLU A 91 -14.58 -19.23 3.91
CA GLU A 91 -15.15 -19.87 2.72
C GLU A 91 -14.05 -20.41 1.80
N LEU A 92 -12.99 -19.62 1.59
CA LEU A 92 -11.88 -20.00 0.72
C LEU A 92 -11.07 -21.20 1.25
N GLN A 93 -11.03 -21.45 2.56
CA GLN A 93 -10.36 -22.63 3.13
C GLN A 93 -10.87 -23.94 2.54
N TRP A 94 -12.17 -24.02 2.26
CA TRP A 94 -12.81 -25.20 1.67
C TRP A 94 -12.57 -25.34 0.17
N VAL A 95 -12.16 -24.24 -0.50
CA VAL A 95 -11.93 -24.21 -1.96
C VAL A 95 -10.44 -24.37 -2.25
N ASN A 96 -9.62 -23.55 -1.61
CA ASN A 96 -8.16 -23.52 -1.75
C ASN A 96 -7.52 -22.84 -0.54
N GLN A 97 -6.77 -23.61 0.24
CA GLN A 97 -6.10 -23.10 1.45
C GLN A 97 -5.11 -21.98 1.15
N SER A 98 -4.41 -22.03 -0.01
CA SER A 98 -3.45 -20.99 -0.40
C SER A 98 -4.14 -19.66 -0.70
N ALA A 99 -5.34 -19.69 -1.31
CA ALA A 99 -6.14 -18.49 -1.52
C ALA A 99 -6.57 -17.86 -0.18
N SER A 100 -7.01 -18.67 0.78
CA SER A 100 -7.34 -18.21 2.13
C SER A 100 -6.13 -17.59 2.83
N ASN A 101 -5.00 -18.31 2.84
CA ASN A 101 -3.76 -17.82 3.45
C ASN A 101 -3.28 -16.52 2.77
N SER A 102 -3.38 -16.43 1.45
CA SER A 102 -3.07 -15.21 0.70
C SER A 102 -3.96 -14.04 1.11
N LEU A 103 -5.25 -14.27 1.38
CA LEU A 103 -6.17 -13.21 1.83
C LEU A 103 -5.83 -12.75 3.24
N LEU A 104 -5.50 -13.67 4.15
CA LEU A 104 -5.19 -13.37 5.54
C LEU A 104 -3.83 -12.69 5.72
N GLU A 105 -2.86 -13.03 4.88
CA GLU A 105 -1.51 -12.47 4.95
C GLU A 105 -1.53 -10.97 4.69
N GLY A 106 -1.14 -10.17 5.69
CA GLY A 106 -1.13 -8.70 5.63
C GLY A 106 -2.51 -8.07 5.48
N LEU A 107 -3.58 -8.75 5.92
CA LEU A 107 -4.97 -8.27 5.85
C LEU A 107 -5.11 -6.90 6.52
N GLU A 108 -4.55 -6.73 7.72
CA GLU A 108 -4.61 -5.47 8.48
C GLU A 108 -4.01 -4.30 7.70
N GLU A 109 -2.92 -4.54 6.97
CA GLU A 109 -2.27 -3.53 6.15
C GLU A 109 -3.13 -3.11 4.94
N THR A 110 -3.99 -3.99 4.44
CA THR A 110 -4.95 -3.61 3.38
C THR A 110 -6.09 -2.73 3.89
N LEU A 111 -6.30 -2.69 5.20
CA LEU A 111 -7.36 -1.96 5.88
C LEU A 111 -6.87 -0.72 6.65
N THR A 112 -5.64 -0.28 6.46
CA THR A 112 -5.07 0.87 7.17
C THR A 112 -5.91 2.14 6.98
N LEU A 113 -6.34 2.46 5.77
CA LEU A 113 -7.22 3.62 5.52
C LEU A 113 -8.60 3.47 6.18
N HIS A 114 -9.14 2.25 6.24
CA HIS A 114 -10.38 1.98 6.96
C HIS A 114 -10.21 2.21 8.46
N ARG A 115 -9.13 1.69 9.05
CA ARG A 115 -8.81 1.87 10.47
C ARG A 115 -8.63 3.35 10.83
N LEU A 116 -8.06 4.14 9.92
CA LEU A 116 -7.95 5.59 10.05
C LEU A 116 -9.27 6.33 9.78
N GLY A 117 -10.34 5.64 9.32
CA GLY A 117 -11.63 6.24 8.98
C GLY A 117 -11.55 7.21 7.79
N LEU A 118 -10.64 6.97 6.85
CA LEU A 118 -10.40 7.84 5.68
C LEU A 118 -10.53 7.11 4.34
N GLN A 119 -11.15 5.91 4.37
CA GLN A 119 -11.35 5.10 3.17
C GLN A 119 -12.17 5.83 2.10
N LEU A 120 -13.21 6.57 2.49
CA LEU A 120 -14.04 7.32 1.54
C LEU A 120 -13.30 8.47 0.88
N GLN A 121 -12.57 9.26 1.68
CA GLN A 121 -11.90 10.48 1.24
C GLN A 121 -10.65 10.18 0.41
N LEU A 122 -9.82 9.23 0.87
CA LEU A 122 -8.50 8.97 0.33
C LEU A 122 -8.38 7.61 -0.38
N GLY A 123 -9.36 6.72 -0.22
CA GLY A 123 -9.28 5.37 -0.77
C GLY A 123 -9.10 5.34 -2.29
N ARG A 124 -9.72 6.27 -3.03
CA ARG A 124 -9.55 6.34 -4.49
C ARG A 124 -8.08 6.51 -4.91
N SER A 125 -7.30 7.25 -4.13
CA SER A 125 -5.90 7.55 -4.44
C SER A 125 -4.90 6.67 -3.72
N LEU A 126 -5.18 6.26 -2.47
CA LEU A 126 -4.17 5.65 -1.60
C LEU A 126 -4.42 4.17 -1.26
N ARG A 127 -5.55 3.57 -1.68
CA ARG A 127 -5.79 2.13 -1.48
C ARG A 127 -5.04 1.22 -2.44
N THR A 128 -4.44 1.77 -3.49
CA THR A 128 -3.69 1.04 -4.52
C THR A 128 -2.41 1.79 -4.88
N THR A 129 -1.49 1.10 -5.57
CA THR A 129 -0.25 1.64 -6.13
C THR A 129 -0.42 2.32 -7.50
N ASN A 130 -1.65 2.53 -7.97
CA ASN A 130 -1.97 3.08 -9.29
C ASN A 130 -1.26 4.40 -9.60
N ILE A 131 -1.00 5.25 -8.59
CA ILE A 131 -0.30 6.52 -8.80
C ILE A 131 1.12 6.25 -9.30
N VAL A 132 1.86 5.35 -8.65
CA VAL A 132 3.23 4.98 -9.04
C VAL A 132 3.23 4.25 -10.37
N GLU A 133 2.28 3.34 -10.60
CA GLU A 133 2.12 2.61 -11.86
C GLU A 133 1.82 3.56 -13.03
N ASN A 134 1.01 4.60 -12.81
CA ASN A 134 0.75 5.63 -13.80
C ASN A 134 2.02 6.42 -14.14
N VAL A 135 2.80 6.83 -13.14
CA VAL A 135 4.11 7.50 -13.36
C VAL A 135 5.04 6.59 -14.15
N ASN A 136 5.16 5.32 -13.77
CA ASN A 136 5.98 4.35 -14.49
C ASN A 136 5.52 4.18 -15.94
N SER A 137 4.21 4.12 -16.19
CA SER A 137 3.65 4.05 -17.54
C SER A 137 3.94 5.30 -18.38
N MET A 138 3.94 6.49 -17.76
CA MET A 138 4.33 7.72 -18.46
C MET A 138 5.84 7.72 -18.80
N ILE A 139 6.70 7.31 -17.88
CA ILE A 139 8.14 7.16 -18.09
C ILE A 139 8.40 6.18 -19.24
N GLU A 140 7.73 5.02 -19.23
CA GLU A 140 7.87 3.99 -20.27
C GLU A 140 7.60 4.53 -21.66
N LYS A 141 6.61 5.41 -21.83
CA LYS A 141 6.34 6.06 -23.14
C LYS A 141 7.52 6.87 -23.69
N TYR A 142 8.36 7.42 -22.82
CA TYR A 142 9.60 8.10 -23.24
C TYR A 142 10.73 7.14 -23.53
N LEU A 143 10.80 6.05 -22.79
CA LEU A 143 11.96 5.15 -22.79
C LEU A 143 11.78 3.93 -23.71
N HIS A 144 10.57 3.60 -24.14
CA HIS A 144 10.26 2.36 -24.88
C HIS A 144 11.02 2.18 -26.21
N ARG A 145 11.48 3.29 -26.84
CA ARG A 145 12.27 3.24 -28.09
C ARG A 145 13.75 3.03 -27.87
N ILE A 146 14.20 3.02 -26.61
CA ILE A 146 15.60 2.85 -26.27
C ILE A 146 15.90 1.38 -26.12
N CYS A 147 16.47 0.78 -27.15
CA CYS A 147 16.77 -0.67 -27.17
C CYS A 147 18.07 -1.02 -26.45
N TYR A 148 18.94 -0.05 -26.20
CA TYR A 148 20.26 -0.30 -25.60
C TYR A 148 20.69 0.82 -24.67
N TRP A 149 21.19 0.44 -23.50
CA TRP A 149 21.72 1.33 -22.48
C TRP A 149 23.23 1.16 -22.38
N LYS A 150 23.98 2.18 -22.75
CA LYS A 150 25.44 2.15 -22.69
C LYS A 150 25.97 1.97 -21.26
N ASN A 151 25.35 2.64 -20.28
CA ASN A 151 25.70 2.56 -18.88
C ASN A 151 24.57 3.10 -17.98
N SER A 152 24.75 2.95 -16.66
CA SER A 152 23.78 3.42 -15.65
C SER A 152 23.61 4.94 -15.66
N VAL A 153 24.66 5.70 -15.96
CA VAL A 153 24.59 7.18 -16.00
C VAL A 153 23.70 7.65 -17.15
N GLN A 154 23.80 7.04 -18.31
CA GLN A 154 22.91 7.34 -19.44
C GLN A 154 21.46 7.05 -19.07
N ARG A 155 21.19 5.88 -18.46
CA ARG A 155 19.84 5.51 -18.00
C ARG A 155 19.27 6.52 -17.00
N GLN A 156 20.08 6.95 -16.03
CA GLN A 156 19.68 7.97 -15.06
C GLN A 156 19.35 9.32 -15.71
N ARG A 157 20.15 9.77 -16.69
CA ARG A 157 19.89 11.02 -17.42
C ARG A 157 18.57 10.96 -18.18
N TRP A 158 18.31 9.88 -18.90
CA TRP A 158 17.06 9.69 -19.62
C TRP A 158 15.85 9.63 -18.68
N LEU A 159 15.98 8.92 -17.56
CA LEU A 159 14.94 8.88 -16.54
C LEU A 159 14.69 10.27 -15.96
N ALA A 160 15.73 11.02 -15.62
CA ALA A 160 15.60 12.37 -15.12
C ALA A 160 14.92 13.31 -16.13
N SER A 161 15.31 13.24 -17.41
CA SER A 161 14.68 14.02 -18.48
C SER A 161 13.20 13.67 -18.65
N ALA A 162 12.86 12.38 -18.62
CA ALA A 162 11.47 11.94 -18.68
C ALA A 162 10.66 12.47 -17.49
N LEU A 163 11.21 12.38 -16.27
CA LEU A 163 10.54 12.88 -15.05
C LEU A 163 10.32 14.40 -15.11
N LEU A 164 11.30 15.18 -15.53
CA LEU A 164 11.17 16.63 -15.68
C LEU A 164 10.09 17.03 -16.69
N ASP A 165 9.93 16.27 -17.77
CA ASP A 165 8.90 16.54 -18.78
C ASP A 165 7.48 16.14 -18.31
N ILE A 166 7.35 15.07 -17.52
CA ILE A 166 6.03 14.61 -17.05
C ILE A 166 5.58 15.31 -15.76
N GLU A 167 6.49 15.82 -14.94
CA GLU A 167 6.17 16.45 -13.65
C GLU A 167 5.11 17.58 -13.76
N PRO A 168 5.18 18.51 -14.73
CA PRO A 168 4.18 19.57 -14.88
C PRO A 168 2.77 19.04 -15.22
N ARG A 169 2.65 17.78 -15.64
CA ARG A 169 1.38 17.13 -15.96
C ARG A 169 0.73 16.45 -14.75
N PHE A 170 1.42 16.37 -13.62
CA PHE A 170 0.87 15.75 -12.42
C PHE A 170 -0.29 16.57 -11.88
N LYS A 171 -1.38 15.86 -11.62
CA LYS A 171 -2.56 16.43 -10.98
C LYS A 171 -2.55 16.11 -9.48
N ARG A 172 -3.21 16.93 -8.71
CA ARG A 172 -3.45 16.64 -7.29
C ARG A 172 -4.22 15.33 -7.14
N ILE A 173 -3.89 14.54 -6.14
CA ILE A 173 -4.61 13.31 -5.83
C ILE A 173 -6.04 13.61 -5.40
N VAL A 174 -6.96 12.70 -5.67
CA VAL A 174 -8.34 12.81 -5.16
C VAL A 174 -8.30 12.72 -3.63
N GLY A 175 -8.97 13.65 -2.96
CA GLY A 175 -8.97 13.76 -1.51
C GLY A 175 -7.75 14.50 -0.94
N TYR A 176 -6.95 15.20 -1.74
CA TYR A 176 -5.75 15.91 -1.26
C TYR A 176 -6.03 16.89 -0.09
N GLN A 177 -7.26 17.40 0.01
CA GLN A 177 -7.68 18.29 1.12
C GLN A 177 -7.70 17.53 2.46
N ASP A 178 -7.90 16.22 2.44
CA ASP A 178 -7.96 15.37 3.63
C ASP A 178 -6.57 14.83 4.08
N LEU A 179 -5.48 15.19 3.39
CA LEU A 179 -4.13 14.79 3.80
C LEU A 179 -3.74 15.34 5.18
N GLY A 180 -4.25 16.54 5.54
CA GLY A 180 -4.09 17.07 6.90
C GLY A 180 -4.80 16.23 7.96
N ALA A 181 -6.00 15.71 7.65
CA ALA A 181 -6.72 14.79 8.51
C ALA A 181 -6.01 13.43 8.62
N LEU A 182 -5.43 12.92 7.53
CA LEU A 182 -4.63 11.70 7.52
C LEU A 182 -3.46 11.81 8.50
N ARG A 183 -2.69 12.89 8.44
CA ARG A 183 -1.56 13.13 9.36
C ARG A 183 -2.00 13.15 10.82
N ARG A 184 -3.05 13.89 11.14
CA ARG A 184 -3.57 13.96 12.51
C ARG A 184 -4.01 12.59 13.03
N LYS A 185 -4.74 11.82 12.23
CA LYS A 185 -5.22 10.48 12.62
C LYS A 185 -4.10 9.47 12.78
N MET A 186 -3.07 9.50 11.93
CA MET A 186 -1.88 8.67 12.11
C MET A 186 -1.13 9.01 13.40
N LYS A 187 -0.98 10.31 13.70
CA LYS A 187 -0.36 10.76 14.95
C LYS A 187 -1.11 10.26 16.18
N GLN A 188 -2.44 10.44 16.20
CA GLN A 188 -3.31 9.97 17.28
C GLN A 188 -3.20 8.44 17.48
N LEU A 189 -3.29 7.68 16.40
CA LEU A 189 -3.20 6.23 16.47
C LEU A 189 -1.82 5.74 16.95
N TYR A 190 -0.74 6.44 16.57
CA TYR A 190 0.60 6.14 17.06
C TYR A 190 0.73 6.41 18.56
N GLU A 191 0.15 7.49 19.06
CA GLU A 191 0.18 7.87 20.48
C GLU A 191 -0.59 6.84 21.32
N LEU A 192 -1.79 6.44 20.91
CA LEU A 192 -2.57 5.39 21.56
C LEU A 192 -1.82 4.05 21.63
N ASN A 193 -1.28 3.57 20.51
CA ASN A 193 -0.52 2.32 20.49
C ASN A 193 0.73 2.37 21.41
N SER A 194 1.37 3.54 21.52
CA SER A 194 2.55 3.69 22.38
C SER A 194 2.19 3.73 23.87
N GLU A 195 1.03 4.25 24.23
CA GLU A 195 0.52 4.22 25.61
C GLU A 195 0.11 2.81 26.03
N GLU A 196 -0.62 2.07 25.19
CA GLU A 196 -0.97 0.67 25.44
C GLU A 196 0.28 -0.20 25.65
N THR A 197 1.32 0.01 24.82
CA THR A 197 2.59 -0.72 24.94
C THR A 197 3.32 -0.39 26.25
N LYS A 198 3.26 0.86 26.72
CA LYS A 198 3.85 1.26 28.02
C LYS A 198 3.10 0.65 29.19
N VAL A 199 1.78 0.64 29.14
CA VAL A 199 0.94 0.03 30.20
C VAL A 199 1.25 -1.47 30.31
N LEU A 200 1.30 -2.19 29.19
CA LEU A 200 1.62 -3.63 29.18
C LEU A 200 3.03 -3.94 29.74
N ARG A 201 4.01 -3.08 29.47
CA ARG A 201 5.38 -3.25 30.01
C ARG A 201 5.50 -2.95 31.50
N ASN A 202 4.59 -2.14 32.05
CA ASN A 202 4.60 -1.81 33.47
C ASN A 202 3.83 -2.82 34.33
N VAL A 203 3.09 -3.74 33.69
CA VAL A 203 2.28 -4.79 34.34
C VAL A 203 2.97 -6.17 34.28
N ALA A 204 4.04 -6.30 33.49
CA ALA A 204 4.85 -7.52 33.35
C ALA A 204 6.13 -7.44 34.20
#